data_d7ff3a293e9087b44be27c6065ede9ca
#
_entry.id   d7ff3a293e9087b44be27c6065ede9ca
#
_cell.length_a   1.000
_cell.length_b   1.000
_cell.length_c   1.000
_cell.angle_alpha   90.00
_cell.angle_beta   90.00
_cell.angle_gamma   90.00
#
_symmetry.space_group_name_H-M   'P 1'
#
loop_
_entity.id
_entity.type
_entity.pdbx_description
1 polymer ?
#
loop_
_entity_poly.entity_id
_entity_poly.type
_entity_poly.pdbx_seq_one_letter_code
_entity_poly.pdbx_strand_id
1 'polypeptide(L)'
;GADGALLFEEDVLCRIFGAYSRFETLKGIALVSRAGYGSTSMDYAFFDNRDYTSFKSLTLRASAMDSIYTRIRDILIQGLLEDGGSILPTQAYVQVVLYINGEYWGVYNLREKVNKYFLAQRYGLADPEKIDILVGNGVSLTAEDGAGNSDSGYLDYKALVEYAGSHDLSDASNYAYVCSLMDVENFAEYCAMEIYVGNTDTGNIKFWRSEQLDNKWRWIPYDFDWAFNREDGSTSITYTTGYRRDFFTKYLHPDGHGASKGFSTVLVRALLQNSSFRALFLEKCALMLQIFDTDTMIARIDELSANIKEEMAYDTAKWGVIRFVTWETRVEGLRESAKNAPEYFLYYAQQYFGLSDAEMTEIFGRRSSLTGVS
;
A
#
# COMPACT_ATOMS: atom_id res chain seq x y z
N GLY A 1 23.69 -16.09 2.34
CA GLY A 1 23.47 -16.28 3.77
C GLY A 1 24.29 -15.32 4.62
N ALA A 2 23.91 -15.11 5.85
CA ALA A 2 24.64 -14.25 6.79
C ALA A 2 26.08 -14.71 7.05
N ASP A 3 26.38 -15.97 6.78
CA ASP A 3 27.70 -16.61 6.85
C ASP A 3 28.50 -16.52 5.53
N GLY A 4 27.95 -15.83 4.51
CA GLY A 4 28.52 -15.73 3.18
C GLY A 4 28.24 -16.95 2.26
N ALA A 5 27.42 -17.91 2.72
CA ALA A 5 27.06 -19.06 1.88
C ALA A 5 26.21 -18.65 0.68
N LEU A 6 26.46 -19.27 -0.48
CA LEU A 6 25.60 -19.16 -1.64
C LEU A 6 24.31 -19.94 -1.37
N LEU A 7 23.18 -19.24 -1.36
CA LEU A 7 21.86 -19.84 -1.11
C LEU A 7 21.09 -20.09 -2.40
N PHE A 8 21.25 -19.22 -3.39
CA PHE A 8 20.55 -19.28 -4.66
C PHE A 8 21.34 -18.56 -5.74
N GLU A 9 21.32 -19.08 -6.96
CA GLU A 9 21.94 -18.49 -8.15
C GLU A 9 21.04 -18.75 -9.36
N GLU A 10 20.76 -17.70 -10.14
CA GLU A 10 19.92 -17.80 -11.33
C GLU A 10 20.19 -16.65 -12.31
N ASP A 11 20.15 -16.96 -13.59
CA ASP A 11 20.21 -15.97 -14.66
C ASP A 11 18.83 -15.29 -14.82
N VAL A 12 18.81 -13.98 -14.67
CA VAL A 12 17.57 -13.19 -14.73
C VAL A 12 17.73 -11.93 -15.57
N LEU A 13 16.64 -11.49 -16.19
CA LEU A 13 16.59 -10.19 -16.84
C LEU A 13 16.45 -9.11 -15.76
N CYS A 14 17.40 -8.18 -15.72
CA CYS A 14 17.41 -7.02 -14.85
C CYS A 14 16.98 -5.76 -15.60
N ARG A 15 16.10 -4.95 -15.00
CA ARG A 15 15.76 -3.63 -15.54
C ARG A 15 15.47 -2.63 -14.43
N ILE A 16 15.75 -1.35 -14.68
CA ILE A 16 15.34 -0.29 -13.77
C ILE A 16 13.81 -0.28 -13.67
N PHE A 17 13.31 -0.29 -12.43
CA PHE A 17 11.90 -0.34 -12.08
C PHE A 17 11.43 0.99 -11.47
N GLY A 18 10.16 1.34 -11.68
CA GLY A 18 9.51 2.53 -11.17
C GLY A 18 9.01 3.47 -12.27
N ALA A 19 8.33 4.52 -11.90
CA ALA A 19 7.91 5.62 -12.75
C ALA A 19 8.81 6.84 -12.46
N TYR A 20 8.37 7.73 -11.59
CA TYR A 20 9.16 8.90 -11.17
C TYR A 20 10.46 8.50 -10.46
N SER A 21 10.43 7.45 -9.65
CA SER A 21 11.60 6.94 -8.92
C SER A 21 12.78 6.48 -9.80
N ARG A 22 12.61 6.38 -11.12
CA ARG A 22 13.72 6.18 -12.07
C ARG A 22 14.69 7.38 -12.13
N PHE A 23 14.24 8.54 -11.70
CA PHE A 23 15.07 9.75 -11.66
C PHE A 23 15.82 9.89 -10.33
N GLU A 24 15.39 9.16 -9.28
CA GLU A 24 16.08 9.15 -7.99
C GLU A 24 17.49 8.54 -8.09
N THR A 25 18.37 8.90 -7.15
CA THR A 25 19.74 8.38 -7.12
C THR A 25 19.76 6.84 -6.96
N LEU A 26 18.97 6.33 -6.03
CA LEU A 26 18.83 4.90 -5.78
C LEU A 26 17.72 4.32 -6.66
N LYS A 27 18.12 3.47 -7.60
CA LYS A 27 17.20 2.88 -8.59
C LYS A 27 16.57 1.61 -8.05
N GLY A 28 15.26 1.48 -8.17
CA GLY A 28 14.61 0.18 -8.06
C GLY A 28 14.97 -0.72 -9.25
N ILE A 29 15.11 -2.02 -9.01
CA ILE A 29 15.48 -3.01 -10.03
C ILE A 29 14.42 -4.11 -10.05
N ALA A 30 13.85 -4.40 -11.22
CA ALA A 30 13.01 -5.57 -11.42
C ALA A 30 13.86 -6.73 -11.90
N LEU A 31 13.67 -7.89 -11.28
CA LEU A 31 14.25 -9.18 -11.65
C LEU A 31 13.15 -10.01 -12.31
N VAL A 32 13.39 -10.52 -13.51
CA VAL A 32 12.37 -11.26 -14.27
C VAL A 32 12.99 -12.52 -14.86
N SER A 33 12.43 -13.67 -14.51
CA SER A 33 12.76 -14.94 -15.14
C SER A 33 12.12 -15.03 -16.52
N ARG A 34 12.93 -15.36 -17.52
CA ARG A 34 12.46 -15.45 -18.92
C ARG A 34 13.20 -16.53 -19.68
N ALA A 35 12.43 -17.38 -20.38
CA ALA A 35 12.99 -18.37 -21.29
C ALA A 35 14.00 -17.73 -22.27
N GLY A 36 15.15 -18.33 -22.43
CA GLY A 36 16.25 -17.83 -23.25
C GLY A 36 17.32 -17.01 -22.51
N TYR A 37 17.09 -16.68 -21.22
CA TYR A 37 18.10 -16.05 -20.34
C TYR A 37 18.44 -16.93 -19.13
N GLY A 38 17.67 -17.93 -18.82
CA GLY A 38 17.79 -18.83 -17.68
C GLY A 38 16.49 -19.62 -17.52
N SER A 39 16.13 -19.92 -16.30
CA SER A 39 14.85 -20.56 -15.97
C SER A 39 13.65 -19.65 -16.25
N THR A 40 12.46 -20.24 -16.28
CA THR A 40 11.22 -19.48 -16.39
C THR A 40 10.69 -18.97 -15.05
N SER A 41 11.32 -19.39 -13.95
CA SER A 41 11.02 -18.98 -12.56
C SER A 41 12.31 -18.93 -11.72
N MET A 42 12.28 -18.18 -10.66
CA MET A 42 13.26 -18.20 -9.56
C MET A 42 12.70 -19.11 -8.47
N ASP A 43 13.29 -20.30 -8.31
CA ASP A 43 12.76 -21.36 -7.44
C ASP A 43 13.58 -21.41 -6.14
N TYR A 44 13.19 -20.59 -5.17
CA TYR A 44 13.79 -20.50 -3.86
C TYR A 44 12.82 -19.89 -2.83
N ALA A 45 12.88 -20.32 -1.57
CA ALA A 45 12.08 -19.77 -0.48
C ALA A 45 12.63 -18.41 -0.03
N PHE A 46 12.38 -17.35 -0.82
CA PHE A 46 12.85 -16.00 -0.50
C PHE A 46 12.13 -15.39 0.70
N PHE A 47 10.90 -15.83 0.98
CA PHE A 47 10.03 -15.24 1.99
C PHE A 47 9.45 -16.33 2.90
N ASP A 48 9.71 -16.23 4.19
CA ASP A 48 9.27 -17.22 5.19
C ASP A 48 7.75 -17.25 5.40
N ASN A 49 7.07 -16.18 5.03
CA ASN A 49 5.61 -16.02 5.14
C ASN A 49 4.87 -16.37 3.84
N ARG A 50 5.48 -17.15 2.96
CA ARG A 50 4.84 -17.68 1.74
C ARG A 50 4.93 -19.19 1.70
N ASP A 51 3.85 -19.82 1.26
CA ASP A 51 3.73 -21.27 1.05
C ASP A 51 4.17 -21.71 -0.35
N TYR A 52 4.56 -20.75 -1.21
CA TYR A 52 5.10 -20.99 -2.54
C TYR A 52 6.54 -20.44 -2.64
N THR A 53 7.35 -21.10 -3.48
CA THR A 53 8.78 -20.82 -3.61
C THR A 53 9.21 -20.53 -5.05
N SER A 54 8.27 -20.42 -5.99
CA SER A 54 8.54 -20.20 -7.41
C SER A 54 8.06 -18.80 -7.83
N PHE A 55 8.97 -17.94 -8.28
CA PHE A 55 8.65 -16.56 -8.59
C PHE A 55 9.01 -16.22 -10.04
N LYS A 56 8.03 -15.70 -10.78
CA LYS A 56 8.23 -15.19 -12.14
C LYS A 56 9.01 -13.89 -12.16
N SER A 57 8.80 -13.06 -11.16
CA SER A 57 9.47 -11.78 -11.03
C SER A 57 9.51 -11.30 -9.58
N LEU A 58 10.60 -10.66 -9.22
CA LEU A 58 10.82 -9.99 -7.94
C LEU A 58 11.26 -8.54 -8.19
N THR A 59 11.29 -7.73 -7.16
CA THR A 59 11.85 -6.38 -7.21
C THR A 59 12.83 -6.16 -6.09
N LEU A 60 13.96 -5.52 -6.40
CA LEU A 60 14.86 -4.89 -5.44
C LEU A 60 14.45 -3.42 -5.35
N ARG A 61 13.76 -3.05 -4.28
CA ARG A 61 13.24 -1.69 -4.09
C ARG A 61 14.13 -0.91 -3.13
N ALA A 62 14.67 0.20 -3.60
CA ALA A 62 15.46 1.14 -2.80
C ALA A 62 14.57 2.15 -2.04
N SER A 63 13.33 1.75 -1.69
CA SER A 63 12.31 2.56 -1.02
C SER A 63 11.86 3.82 -1.77
N ALA A 64 12.19 3.91 -3.07
CA ALA A 64 11.74 4.97 -3.98
C ALA A 64 11.73 6.38 -3.32
N MET A 65 10.55 6.99 -3.14
CA MET A 65 10.44 8.33 -2.53
C MET A 65 10.76 8.34 -1.02
N ASP A 66 10.69 7.20 -0.32
CA ASP A 66 11.12 7.06 1.07
C ASP A 66 12.64 6.87 1.20
N SER A 67 13.39 6.81 0.08
CA SER A 67 14.85 6.63 0.08
C SER A 67 15.62 7.73 0.81
N ILE A 68 15.06 8.93 0.85
CA ILE A 68 15.59 10.09 1.57
C ILE A 68 14.98 10.26 2.97
N TYR A 69 14.15 9.32 3.42
CA TYR A 69 13.47 9.36 4.72
C TYR A 69 13.84 8.14 5.57
N THR A 70 12.96 7.15 5.65
CA THR A 70 13.10 6.04 6.61
C THR A 70 13.59 4.75 5.99
N ARG A 71 13.34 4.52 4.72
CA ARG A 71 13.61 3.28 3.95
C ARG A 71 12.78 2.07 4.36
N ILE A 72 11.93 2.19 5.36
CA ILE A 72 11.15 1.08 5.91
C ILE A 72 9.63 1.28 5.81
N ARG A 73 9.16 2.44 5.37
CA ARG A 73 7.74 2.85 5.47
C ARG A 73 6.79 1.90 4.75
N ASP A 74 7.07 1.58 3.50
CA ASP A 74 6.23 0.69 2.71
C ASP A 74 6.22 -0.75 3.29
N ILE A 75 7.39 -1.30 3.63
CA ILE A 75 7.48 -2.65 4.20
C ILE A 75 6.90 -2.74 5.62
N LEU A 76 6.93 -1.66 6.39
CA LEU A 76 6.26 -1.55 7.68
C LEU A 76 4.75 -1.77 7.51
N ILE A 77 4.11 -1.04 6.59
CA ILE A 77 2.68 -1.13 6.34
C ILE A 77 2.31 -2.52 5.81
N GLN A 78 3.04 -3.01 4.81
CA GLN A 78 2.80 -4.34 4.23
C GLN A 78 2.90 -5.45 5.28
N GLY A 79 3.93 -5.40 6.13
CA GLY A 79 4.13 -6.40 7.20
C GLY A 79 3.06 -6.34 8.27
N LEU A 80 2.66 -5.15 8.73
CA LEU A 80 1.61 -5.00 9.72
C LEU A 80 0.25 -5.46 9.20
N LEU A 81 -0.09 -5.19 7.94
CA LEU A 81 -1.29 -5.70 7.31
C LEU A 81 -1.28 -7.23 7.24
N GLU A 82 -0.18 -7.85 6.80
CA GLU A 82 -0.05 -9.31 6.71
C GLU A 82 -0.21 -9.96 8.08
N ASP A 83 0.53 -9.49 9.08
CA ASP A 83 0.54 -10.09 10.42
C ASP A 83 -0.77 -9.81 11.19
N GLY A 84 -1.43 -8.69 10.90
CA GLY A 84 -2.72 -8.32 11.48
C GLY A 84 -3.92 -9.00 10.82
N GLY A 85 -3.71 -9.88 9.85
CA GLY A 85 -4.77 -10.66 9.22
C GLY A 85 -5.64 -9.85 8.24
N SER A 86 -5.07 -8.82 7.60
CA SER A 86 -5.73 -8.09 6.52
C SER A 86 -6.11 -9.03 5.36
N ILE A 87 -7.28 -8.80 4.76
CA ILE A 87 -7.71 -9.52 3.55
C ILE A 87 -7.07 -8.98 2.26
N LEU A 88 -6.35 -7.86 2.36
CA LEU A 88 -5.68 -7.26 1.22
C LEU A 88 -4.45 -8.07 0.80
N PRO A 89 -4.16 -8.18 -0.51
CA PRO A 89 -3.02 -8.96 -1.00
C PRO A 89 -1.70 -8.20 -0.79
N THR A 90 -1.10 -8.39 0.37
CA THR A 90 0.18 -7.77 0.75
C THR A 90 1.37 -8.39 0.02
N GLN A 91 2.42 -7.59 -0.20
CA GLN A 91 3.69 -8.05 -0.76
C GLN A 91 4.62 -8.54 0.35
N ALA A 92 5.13 -9.77 0.21
CA ALA A 92 6.25 -10.23 1.04
C ALA A 92 7.54 -9.44 0.73
N TYR A 93 8.40 -9.33 1.73
CA TYR A 93 9.68 -8.62 1.62
C TYR A 93 10.75 -9.25 2.50
N VAL A 94 11.99 -9.00 2.13
CA VAL A 94 13.18 -9.22 2.97
C VAL A 94 14.17 -8.07 2.73
N GLN A 95 14.73 -7.53 3.82
CA GLN A 95 15.76 -6.49 3.74
C GLN A 95 17.08 -7.11 3.33
N VAL A 96 17.74 -6.53 2.33
CA VAL A 96 18.97 -7.06 1.73
C VAL A 96 19.99 -5.95 1.49
N VAL A 97 21.26 -6.34 1.46
CA VAL A 97 22.35 -5.49 0.97
C VAL A 97 22.64 -5.89 -0.50
N LEU A 98 22.54 -4.93 -1.38
CA LEU A 98 22.81 -5.13 -2.81
C LEU A 98 24.27 -4.86 -3.14
N TYR A 99 24.86 -5.77 -3.89
CA TYR A 99 26.14 -5.59 -4.56
C TYR A 99 25.95 -5.73 -6.07
N ILE A 100 26.61 -4.87 -6.85
CA ILE A 100 26.60 -4.94 -8.31
C ILE A 100 28.06 -5.05 -8.78
N ASN A 101 28.38 -6.11 -9.52
CA ASN A 101 29.75 -6.40 -9.98
C ASN A 101 30.77 -6.42 -8.83
N GLY A 102 30.40 -6.91 -7.65
CA GLY A 102 31.25 -6.94 -6.47
C GLY A 102 31.38 -5.63 -5.70
N GLU A 103 30.78 -4.54 -6.18
CA GLU A 103 30.75 -3.26 -5.48
C GLU A 103 29.48 -3.14 -4.61
N TYR A 104 29.68 -2.70 -3.38
CA TYR A 104 28.56 -2.38 -2.49
C TYR A 104 27.64 -1.36 -3.16
N TRP A 105 26.33 -1.65 -3.22
CA TRP A 105 25.37 -0.78 -3.87
C TRP A 105 24.40 -0.11 -2.90
N GLY A 106 24.07 -0.74 -1.79
CA GLY A 106 23.27 -0.14 -0.71
C GLY A 106 22.22 -1.07 -0.13
N VAL A 107 21.38 -0.49 0.73
CA VAL A 107 20.26 -1.18 1.39
C VAL A 107 19.04 -1.20 0.47
N TYR A 108 18.49 -2.39 0.28
CA TYR A 108 17.32 -2.65 -0.56
C TYR A 108 16.30 -3.56 0.15
N ASN A 109 15.09 -3.57 -0.35
CA ASN A 109 14.07 -4.55 0.00
C ASN A 109 13.83 -5.45 -1.21
N LEU A 110 14.18 -6.74 -1.10
CA LEU A 110 13.74 -7.74 -2.07
C LEU A 110 12.27 -8.01 -1.81
N ARG A 111 11.44 -7.93 -2.84
CA ARG A 111 9.98 -7.98 -2.71
C ARG A 111 9.33 -8.76 -3.83
N GLU A 112 8.17 -9.30 -3.54
CA GLU A 112 7.25 -9.74 -4.58
C GLU A 112 6.92 -8.56 -5.51
N LYS A 113 6.75 -8.84 -6.78
CA LYS A 113 6.33 -7.82 -7.75
C LYS A 113 4.83 -7.93 -8.00
N VAL A 114 4.06 -6.91 -7.63
CA VAL A 114 2.63 -6.85 -7.92
C VAL A 114 2.39 -6.87 -9.43
N ASN A 115 1.89 -7.99 -9.91
CA ASN A 115 1.48 -8.26 -11.29
C ASN A 115 0.56 -9.49 -11.32
N LYS A 116 0.13 -9.92 -12.49
CA LYS A 116 -0.73 -11.09 -12.67
C LYS A 116 -0.17 -12.40 -12.09
N TYR A 117 1.14 -12.60 -12.10
CA TYR A 117 1.76 -13.81 -11.53
C TYR A 117 1.71 -13.81 -10.00
N PHE A 118 1.94 -12.66 -9.37
CA PHE A 118 1.76 -12.48 -7.93
C PHE A 118 0.32 -12.80 -7.51
N LEU A 119 -0.67 -12.25 -8.21
CA LEU A 119 -2.09 -12.48 -7.91
C LEU A 119 -2.49 -13.93 -8.16
N ALA A 120 -2.00 -14.54 -9.24
CA ALA A 120 -2.26 -15.95 -9.53
C ALA A 120 -1.76 -16.86 -8.40
N GLN A 121 -0.54 -16.63 -7.88
CA GLN A 121 0.01 -17.39 -6.77
C GLN A 121 -0.74 -17.12 -5.46
N ARG A 122 -0.99 -15.85 -5.14
CA ARG A 122 -1.65 -15.44 -3.89
C ARG A 122 -3.08 -15.98 -3.75
N TYR A 123 -3.79 -16.15 -4.89
CA TYR A 123 -5.18 -16.62 -4.93
C TYR A 123 -5.34 -18.01 -5.52
N GLY A 124 -4.26 -18.72 -5.83
CA GLY A 124 -4.32 -20.08 -6.41
C GLY A 124 -4.98 -20.14 -7.78
N LEU A 125 -4.83 -19.11 -8.62
CA LEU A 125 -5.43 -19.04 -9.95
C LEU A 125 -4.54 -19.75 -10.98
N ALA A 126 -5.14 -20.57 -11.82
CA ALA A 126 -4.40 -21.46 -12.74
C ALA A 126 -3.78 -20.70 -13.93
N ASP A 127 -4.43 -19.63 -14.40
CA ASP A 127 -4.04 -18.91 -15.61
C ASP A 127 -3.87 -17.40 -15.32
N PRO A 128 -2.65 -16.91 -15.18
CA PRO A 128 -2.39 -15.48 -14.97
C PRO A 128 -2.90 -14.57 -16.09
N GLU A 129 -3.05 -15.11 -17.33
CA GLU A 129 -3.53 -14.31 -18.47
C GLU A 129 -5.02 -13.94 -18.37
N LYS A 130 -5.75 -14.57 -17.43
CA LYS A 130 -7.16 -14.28 -17.12
C LYS A 130 -7.34 -13.34 -15.94
N ILE A 131 -6.35 -12.53 -15.64
CA ILE A 131 -6.35 -11.52 -14.58
C ILE A 131 -6.28 -10.15 -15.22
N ASP A 132 -7.34 -9.37 -15.09
CA ASP A 132 -7.35 -7.95 -15.43
C ASP A 132 -6.74 -7.14 -14.29
N ILE A 133 -5.74 -6.33 -14.56
CA ILE A 133 -5.16 -5.38 -13.61
C ILE A 133 -5.25 -3.97 -14.18
N LEU A 134 -5.84 -3.07 -13.42
CA LEU A 134 -5.87 -1.65 -13.73
C LEU A 134 -4.94 -0.88 -12.80
N VAL A 135 -4.24 0.09 -13.37
CA VAL A 135 -3.26 0.93 -12.67
C VAL A 135 -3.68 2.38 -12.80
N GLY A 136 -3.87 3.04 -11.69
CA GLY A 136 -4.08 4.47 -11.61
C GLY A 136 -2.76 5.23 -11.52
N ASN A 137 -2.71 6.40 -12.14
CA ASN A 137 -1.58 7.31 -12.04
C ASN A 137 -2.12 8.76 -12.05
N GLY A 138 -2.54 9.22 -10.90
CA GLY A 138 -3.11 10.55 -10.77
C GLY A 138 -4.47 10.67 -11.45
N VAL A 139 -4.50 11.19 -12.67
CA VAL A 139 -5.74 11.45 -13.42
C VAL A 139 -6.05 10.38 -14.47
N SER A 140 -5.14 9.45 -14.70
CA SER A 140 -5.28 8.41 -15.72
C SER A 140 -5.39 7.01 -15.10
N LEU A 141 -6.17 6.18 -15.75
CA LEU A 141 -6.32 4.77 -15.44
C LEU A 141 -6.02 3.97 -16.70
N THR A 142 -5.16 2.96 -16.60
CA THR A 142 -4.75 2.12 -17.74
C THR A 142 -4.68 0.66 -17.32
N ALA A 143 -4.84 -0.25 -18.27
CA ALA A 143 -4.52 -1.66 -18.07
C ALA A 143 -3.00 -1.84 -17.86
N GLU A 144 -2.59 -2.73 -16.94
CA GLU A 144 -1.16 -2.95 -16.63
C GLU A 144 -0.38 -3.50 -17.84
N ASP A 145 -1.03 -4.26 -18.70
CA ASP A 145 -0.44 -4.86 -19.91
C ASP A 145 -0.26 -3.85 -21.07
N GLY A 146 -0.75 -2.62 -20.91
CA GLY A 146 -0.69 -1.57 -21.93
C GLY A 146 -1.75 -1.65 -23.01
N ALA A 147 -2.80 -2.49 -22.86
CA ALA A 147 -3.92 -2.60 -23.81
C ALA A 147 -4.71 -1.29 -23.99
N GLY A 148 -4.54 -0.36 -23.05
CA GLY A 148 -5.09 0.99 -23.13
C GLY A 148 -6.57 1.06 -22.77
N ASN A 149 -7.20 2.21 -23.07
CA ASN A 149 -8.56 2.53 -22.63
C ASN A 149 -9.67 1.83 -23.43
N SER A 150 -9.33 1.01 -24.41
CA SER A 150 -10.28 0.17 -25.15
C SER A 150 -10.40 -1.26 -24.62
N ASP A 151 -9.61 -1.58 -23.59
CA ASP A 151 -9.68 -2.85 -22.88
C ASP A 151 -11.05 -3.04 -22.21
N SER A 152 -11.58 -4.28 -22.26
CA SER A 152 -12.89 -4.60 -21.68
C SER A 152 -12.88 -4.36 -20.16
N GLY A 153 -11.81 -4.70 -19.46
CA GLY A 153 -11.67 -4.47 -18.04
C GLY A 153 -11.77 -2.98 -17.68
N TYR A 154 -11.12 -2.11 -18.44
CA TYR A 154 -11.23 -0.66 -18.26
C TYR A 154 -12.65 -0.16 -18.45
N LEU A 155 -13.32 -0.59 -19.52
CA LEU A 155 -14.69 -0.16 -19.84
C LEU A 155 -15.69 -0.64 -18.79
N ASP A 156 -15.57 -1.87 -18.32
CA ASP A 156 -16.41 -2.43 -17.25
C ASP A 156 -16.22 -1.68 -15.92
N TYR A 157 -14.97 -1.36 -15.55
CA TYR A 157 -14.70 -0.57 -14.35
C TYR A 157 -15.27 0.85 -14.48
N LYS A 158 -15.12 1.47 -15.64
CA LYS A 158 -15.72 2.78 -15.90
C LYS A 158 -17.24 2.74 -15.77
N ALA A 159 -17.89 1.72 -16.33
CA ALA A 159 -19.33 1.53 -16.19
C ALA A 159 -19.77 1.34 -14.72
N LEU A 160 -18.99 0.61 -13.92
CA LEU A 160 -19.22 0.48 -12.47
C LEU A 160 -19.17 1.85 -11.78
N VAL A 161 -18.14 2.66 -12.04
CA VAL A 161 -18.00 4.00 -11.43
C VAL A 161 -19.13 4.93 -11.86
N GLU A 162 -19.51 4.92 -13.14
CA GLU A 162 -20.62 5.71 -13.69
C GLU A 162 -21.96 5.28 -13.07
N TYR A 163 -22.19 3.97 -12.93
CA TYR A 163 -23.40 3.46 -12.27
C TYR A 163 -23.48 3.91 -10.82
N ALA A 164 -22.40 3.68 -10.04
CA ALA A 164 -22.36 4.07 -8.64
C ALA A 164 -22.52 5.59 -8.43
N GLY A 165 -21.98 6.40 -9.34
CA GLY A 165 -22.09 7.86 -9.27
C GLY A 165 -23.46 8.43 -9.69
N SER A 166 -24.28 7.65 -10.42
CA SER A 166 -25.57 8.09 -10.97
C SER A 166 -26.81 7.48 -10.30
N HIS A 167 -26.63 6.47 -9.43
CA HIS A 167 -27.72 5.79 -8.75
C HIS A 167 -27.61 5.98 -7.24
N ASP A 168 -28.77 6.03 -6.58
CA ASP A 168 -28.86 6.07 -5.12
C ASP A 168 -28.56 4.67 -4.55
N LEU A 169 -27.39 4.50 -3.93
CA LEU A 169 -26.99 3.22 -3.34
C LEU A 169 -27.60 2.97 -1.95
N SER A 170 -28.41 3.87 -1.41
CA SER A 170 -29.29 3.55 -0.27
C SER A 170 -30.40 2.57 -0.68
N ASP A 171 -30.74 2.51 -1.97
CA ASP A 171 -31.60 1.48 -2.52
C ASP A 171 -30.88 0.12 -2.56
N ALA A 172 -31.54 -0.91 -2.00
CA ALA A 172 -30.97 -2.23 -1.86
C ALA A 172 -30.63 -2.90 -3.21
N SER A 173 -31.41 -2.63 -4.27
CA SER A 173 -31.20 -3.23 -5.60
C SER A 173 -29.98 -2.62 -6.27
N ASN A 174 -29.82 -1.29 -6.20
CA ASN A 174 -28.66 -0.58 -6.73
C ASN A 174 -27.38 -0.98 -5.98
N TYR A 175 -27.45 -1.08 -4.66
CA TYR A 175 -26.33 -1.55 -3.83
C TYR A 175 -25.95 -3.00 -4.18
N ALA A 176 -26.92 -3.91 -4.28
CA ALA A 176 -26.68 -5.30 -4.63
C ALA A 176 -26.04 -5.45 -6.02
N TYR A 177 -26.42 -4.60 -6.98
CA TYR A 177 -25.80 -4.58 -8.29
C TYR A 177 -24.32 -4.21 -8.22
N VAL A 178 -23.96 -3.14 -7.48
CA VAL A 178 -22.55 -2.76 -7.26
C VAL A 178 -21.78 -3.88 -6.55
N CYS A 179 -22.35 -4.52 -5.52
CA CYS A 179 -21.74 -5.67 -4.82
C CYS A 179 -21.54 -6.89 -5.72
N SER A 180 -22.27 -7.01 -6.83
CA SER A 180 -22.06 -8.09 -7.80
C SER A 180 -20.83 -7.85 -8.68
N LEU A 181 -20.35 -6.60 -8.80
CA LEU A 181 -19.25 -6.20 -9.67
C LEU A 181 -17.94 -5.93 -8.92
N MET A 182 -18.00 -5.68 -7.61
CA MET A 182 -16.81 -5.42 -6.79
C MET A 182 -16.91 -6.11 -5.44
N ASP A 183 -15.78 -6.41 -4.87
CA ASP A 183 -15.63 -6.90 -3.50
C ASP A 183 -15.66 -5.70 -2.55
N VAL A 184 -16.84 -5.42 -1.99
CA VAL A 184 -17.06 -4.24 -1.13
C VAL A 184 -16.34 -4.36 0.20
N GLU A 185 -16.05 -5.57 0.68
CA GLU A 185 -15.28 -5.78 1.91
C GLU A 185 -13.82 -5.44 1.69
N ASN A 186 -13.21 -5.97 0.63
CA ASN A 186 -11.85 -5.61 0.22
C ASN A 186 -11.73 -4.08 0.03
N PHE A 187 -12.69 -3.47 -0.64
CA PHE A 187 -12.67 -2.03 -0.90
C PHE A 187 -12.84 -1.20 0.36
N ALA A 188 -13.71 -1.59 1.28
CA ALA A 188 -13.89 -0.91 2.58
C ALA A 188 -12.58 -0.96 3.39
N GLU A 189 -11.92 -2.12 3.44
CA GLU A 189 -10.65 -2.28 4.13
C GLU A 189 -9.53 -1.48 3.48
N TYR A 190 -9.45 -1.50 2.14
CA TYR A 190 -8.48 -0.68 1.40
C TYR A 190 -8.65 0.82 1.70
N CYS A 191 -9.88 1.35 1.64
CA CYS A 191 -10.13 2.76 1.94
C CYS A 191 -9.83 3.11 3.40
N ALA A 192 -10.20 2.25 4.36
CA ALA A 192 -9.91 2.45 5.78
C ALA A 192 -8.39 2.48 6.03
N MET A 193 -7.65 1.58 5.40
CA MET A 193 -6.18 1.51 5.45
C MET A 193 -5.54 2.79 4.89
N GLU A 194 -5.93 3.22 3.68
CA GLU A 194 -5.40 4.45 3.05
C GLU A 194 -5.62 5.69 3.93
N ILE A 195 -6.81 5.80 4.55
CA ILE A 195 -7.14 6.89 5.47
C ILE A 195 -6.29 6.81 6.73
N TYR A 196 -6.14 5.61 7.33
CA TYR A 196 -5.38 5.43 8.55
C TYR A 196 -3.90 5.76 8.37
N VAL A 197 -3.28 5.20 7.34
CA VAL A 197 -1.86 5.46 7.06
C VAL A 197 -1.61 6.86 6.51
N GLY A 198 -2.68 7.57 6.13
CA GLY A 198 -2.60 8.92 5.61
C GLY A 198 -1.73 9.02 4.35
N ASN A 199 -1.89 8.06 3.43
CA ASN A 199 -1.15 8.08 2.17
C ASN A 199 -1.53 9.30 1.35
N THR A 200 -0.57 10.08 0.92
CA THR A 200 -0.81 11.30 0.14
C THR A 200 -0.67 11.10 -1.36
N ASP A 201 -0.20 9.94 -1.79
CA ASP A 201 -0.13 9.54 -3.21
C ASP A 201 -1.33 8.67 -3.63
N THR A 202 -2.52 9.20 -3.44
CA THR A 202 -3.80 8.49 -3.61
C THR A 202 -4.15 8.15 -5.06
N GLY A 203 -3.39 8.66 -6.03
CA GLY A 203 -3.57 8.33 -7.44
C GLY A 203 -2.78 7.14 -7.91
N ASN A 204 -1.83 6.69 -7.10
CA ASN A 204 -0.99 5.54 -7.41
C ASN A 204 -1.64 4.27 -6.84
N ILE A 205 -2.66 3.77 -7.52
CA ILE A 205 -3.48 2.64 -7.08
C ILE A 205 -3.43 1.49 -8.07
N LYS A 206 -3.60 0.28 -7.56
CA LYS A 206 -3.79 -0.93 -8.35
C LYS A 206 -5.02 -1.69 -7.86
N PHE A 207 -5.78 -2.22 -8.81
CA PHE A 207 -6.91 -3.10 -8.53
C PHE A 207 -7.09 -4.08 -9.66
N TRP A 208 -7.75 -5.19 -9.38
CA TRP A 208 -7.77 -6.34 -10.25
C TRP A 208 -9.06 -7.13 -10.14
N ARG A 209 -9.31 -7.97 -11.13
CA ARG A 209 -10.36 -9.01 -11.10
C ARG A 209 -9.91 -10.23 -11.88
N SER A 210 -10.60 -11.36 -11.71
CA SER A 210 -10.43 -12.56 -12.54
C SER A 210 -11.72 -13.35 -12.60
N GLU A 211 -12.07 -13.83 -13.81
CA GLU A 211 -13.18 -14.77 -14.03
C GLU A 211 -12.95 -16.13 -13.38
N GLN A 212 -11.70 -16.48 -13.05
CA GLN A 212 -11.36 -17.72 -12.34
C GLN A 212 -11.74 -17.68 -10.86
N LEU A 213 -12.07 -16.51 -10.32
CA LEU A 213 -12.55 -16.35 -8.95
C LEU A 213 -14.05 -16.02 -8.98
N ASP A 214 -14.44 -14.78 -9.00
CA ASP A 214 -15.82 -14.32 -9.01
C ASP A 214 -16.04 -13.07 -9.90
N ASN A 215 -14.99 -12.70 -10.63
CA ASN A 215 -14.95 -11.55 -11.54
C ASN A 215 -15.22 -10.18 -10.87
N LYS A 216 -15.01 -10.06 -9.55
CA LYS A 216 -15.20 -8.81 -8.81
C LYS A 216 -13.91 -8.02 -8.70
N TRP A 217 -14.01 -6.70 -8.82
CA TRP A 217 -12.90 -5.79 -8.61
C TRP A 217 -12.42 -5.80 -7.15
N ARG A 218 -11.08 -5.88 -6.96
CA ARG A 218 -10.37 -5.89 -5.67
C ARG A 218 -9.18 -4.96 -5.71
N TRP A 219 -8.93 -4.24 -4.63
CA TRP A 219 -7.83 -3.30 -4.47
C TRP A 219 -6.62 -3.98 -3.82
N ILE A 220 -5.43 -3.49 -4.19
CA ILE A 220 -4.14 -4.00 -3.76
C ILE A 220 -3.45 -2.90 -2.94
N PRO A 221 -2.94 -3.20 -1.71
CA PRO A 221 -2.10 -2.27 -0.96
C PRO A 221 -0.79 -2.07 -1.72
N TYR A 222 -0.52 -0.83 -2.13
CA TYR A 222 0.55 -0.54 -3.07
C TYR A 222 1.14 0.87 -2.87
N ASP A 223 2.49 0.95 -2.82
CA ASP A 223 3.26 2.19 -2.87
C ASP A 223 3.00 3.19 -1.75
N PHE A 224 3.36 2.80 -0.52
CA PHE A 224 3.15 3.61 0.70
C PHE A 224 4.31 4.54 1.04
N ASP A 225 5.13 4.93 0.09
CA ASP A 225 6.29 5.80 0.33
C ASP A 225 5.90 7.17 0.90
N TRP A 226 4.64 7.58 0.70
CA TRP A 226 4.07 8.83 1.13
C TRP A 226 3.11 8.71 2.32
N ALA A 227 2.97 7.51 2.88
CA ALA A 227 2.19 7.28 4.08
C ALA A 227 2.90 7.81 5.33
N PHE A 228 2.18 7.92 6.43
CA PHE A 228 2.64 8.42 7.71
C PHE A 228 3.56 9.64 7.61
N ASN A 229 3.08 10.80 7.95
CA ASN A 229 3.94 11.96 8.20
C ASN A 229 4.43 12.79 7.04
N ARG A 230 3.88 12.67 5.86
CA ARG A 230 4.28 13.59 4.83
C ARG A 230 3.25 14.70 4.61
N GLU A 231 3.68 15.94 4.77
CA GLU A 231 2.91 17.10 4.31
C GLU A 231 3.09 17.29 2.80
N ASP A 232 2.01 17.54 2.06
CA ASP A 232 2.06 17.82 0.64
C ASP A 232 2.98 18.99 0.35
N GLY A 233 4.00 18.78 -0.48
CA GLY A 233 4.83 19.83 -1.06
C GLY A 233 5.73 20.60 -0.09
N SER A 234 5.70 20.28 1.20
CA SER A 234 6.56 20.95 2.17
C SER A 234 7.95 20.32 2.17
N THR A 235 8.96 21.12 1.90
CA THR A 235 10.37 20.82 2.16
C THR A 235 10.72 21.00 3.64
N SER A 236 9.76 21.40 4.46
CA SER A 236 9.91 21.65 5.89
C SER A 236 10.18 20.37 6.65
N ILE A 237 11.09 20.44 7.60
CA ILE A 237 11.62 19.34 8.42
C ILE A 237 10.61 18.86 9.49
N THR A 238 9.44 19.48 9.62
CA THR A 238 8.42 19.18 10.63
C THR A 238 7.54 17.99 10.23
N TYR A 239 8.16 16.86 9.96
CA TYR A 239 7.52 15.63 9.49
C TYR A 239 6.75 14.85 10.56
N THR A 240 6.74 15.35 11.77
CA THR A 240 6.18 14.69 12.94
C THR A 240 4.69 14.98 13.16
N THR A 241 4.03 15.66 12.26
CA THR A 241 2.66 16.15 12.48
C THR A 241 1.65 15.78 11.41
N GLY A 242 2.02 14.97 10.41
CA GLY A 242 1.12 14.54 9.33
C GLY A 242 -0.12 13.78 9.84
N TYR A 243 0.01 13.05 10.96
CA TYR A 243 -1.09 12.38 11.64
C TYR A 243 -2.18 13.33 12.18
N ARG A 244 -1.90 14.64 12.28
CA ARG A 244 -2.89 15.66 12.69
C ARG A 244 -3.90 16.02 11.61
N ARG A 245 -3.70 15.56 10.39
CA ARG A 245 -4.58 15.88 9.26
C ARG A 245 -5.87 15.08 9.30
N ASP A 246 -6.93 15.73 8.89
CA ASP A 246 -8.22 15.08 8.61
C ASP A 246 -8.16 14.33 7.27
N PHE A 247 -7.75 13.06 7.35
CA PHE A 247 -7.73 12.21 6.17
C PHE A 247 -9.13 11.69 5.79
N PHE A 248 -10.11 11.68 6.69
CA PHE A 248 -11.50 11.34 6.34
C PHE A 248 -12.05 12.37 5.36
N THR A 249 -12.01 13.65 5.70
CA THR A 249 -12.44 14.71 4.77
C THR A 249 -11.61 14.70 3.50
N LYS A 250 -10.29 14.54 3.60
CA LYS A 250 -9.40 14.53 2.43
C LYS A 250 -9.74 13.45 1.41
N TYR A 251 -10.03 12.23 1.87
CA TYR A 251 -10.32 11.07 1.02
C TYR A 251 -11.78 10.98 0.60
N LEU A 252 -12.69 11.41 1.45
CA LEU A 252 -14.12 11.19 1.24
C LEU A 252 -14.85 12.45 0.70
N HIS A 253 -14.20 13.63 0.69
CA HIS A 253 -14.82 14.84 0.15
C HIS A 253 -14.80 14.84 -1.38
N PRO A 254 -15.88 15.35 -2.07
CA PRO A 254 -15.93 15.46 -3.53
C PRO A 254 -14.77 16.25 -4.12
N ASP A 255 -14.34 17.30 -3.42
CA ASP A 255 -13.20 18.15 -3.77
C ASP A 255 -11.90 17.71 -3.09
N GLY A 256 -11.85 16.49 -2.61
CA GLY A 256 -10.70 15.88 -1.96
C GLY A 256 -9.45 15.90 -2.84
N HIS A 257 -8.47 15.15 -2.46
CA HIS A 257 -7.18 15.14 -3.16
C HIS A 257 -7.32 14.91 -4.66
N GLY A 258 -6.59 15.69 -5.48
CA GLY A 258 -6.76 15.71 -6.94
C GLY A 258 -6.67 14.35 -7.62
N ALA A 259 -5.80 13.46 -7.15
CA ALA A 259 -5.61 12.12 -7.67
C ALA A 259 -6.80 11.18 -7.40
N SER A 260 -7.50 11.37 -6.30
CA SER A 260 -8.66 10.56 -5.94
C SER A 260 -9.97 11.03 -6.59
N LYS A 261 -10.00 12.24 -7.16
CA LYS A 261 -11.20 12.78 -7.84
C LYS A 261 -11.65 11.94 -9.03
N GLY A 262 -10.73 11.29 -9.73
CA GLY A 262 -11.02 10.62 -10.98
C GLY A 262 -11.83 9.33 -10.83
N PHE A 263 -11.63 8.57 -9.75
CA PHE A 263 -12.26 7.25 -9.66
C PHE A 263 -12.43 6.69 -8.24
N SER A 264 -11.54 6.90 -7.29
CA SER A 264 -11.66 6.25 -5.97
C SER A 264 -12.70 6.90 -5.07
N THR A 265 -12.84 8.24 -5.08
CA THR A 265 -13.79 8.94 -4.19
C THR A 265 -15.24 8.78 -4.63
N VAL A 266 -15.52 8.58 -5.92
CA VAL A 266 -16.90 8.34 -6.41
C VAL A 266 -17.46 7.07 -5.78
N LEU A 267 -16.74 5.97 -5.86
CA LEU A 267 -17.20 4.68 -5.32
C LEU A 267 -17.43 4.74 -3.82
N VAL A 268 -16.46 5.17 -3.04
CA VAL A 268 -16.58 5.17 -1.58
C VAL A 268 -17.69 6.11 -1.11
N ARG A 269 -17.86 7.29 -1.72
CA ARG A 269 -18.92 8.22 -1.37
C ARG A 269 -20.32 7.70 -1.72
N ALA A 270 -20.44 7.04 -2.87
CA ALA A 270 -21.70 6.41 -3.27
C ALA A 270 -22.05 5.24 -2.32
N LEU A 271 -21.09 4.38 -2.03
CA LEU A 271 -21.26 3.24 -1.14
C LEU A 271 -21.62 3.66 0.30
N LEU A 272 -21.05 4.75 0.80
CA LEU A 272 -21.34 5.28 2.14
C LEU A 272 -22.78 5.78 2.31
N GLN A 273 -23.57 5.94 1.24
CA GLN A 273 -25.01 6.18 1.30
C GLN A 273 -25.77 4.96 1.84
N ASN A 274 -25.22 3.76 1.65
CA ASN A 274 -25.79 2.51 2.15
C ASN A 274 -25.37 2.26 3.60
N SER A 275 -26.36 2.02 4.47
CA SER A 275 -26.10 1.82 5.90
C SER A 275 -25.27 0.57 6.20
N SER A 276 -25.42 -0.50 5.42
CA SER A 276 -24.65 -1.73 5.58
C SER A 276 -23.18 -1.52 5.20
N PHE A 277 -22.90 -0.81 4.09
CA PHE A 277 -21.54 -0.46 3.74
C PHE A 277 -20.91 0.51 4.73
N ARG A 278 -21.67 1.50 5.22
CA ARG A 278 -21.19 2.42 6.26
C ARG A 278 -20.78 1.67 7.54
N ALA A 279 -21.59 0.71 7.98
CA ALA A 279 -21.26 -0.13 9.15
C ALA A 279 -19.98 -0.97 8.89
N LEU A 280 -19.88 -1.64 7.74
CA LEU A 280 -18.71 -2.38 7.31
C LEU A 280 -17.45 -1.49 7.25
N PHE A 281 -17.56 -0.29 6.69
CA PHE A 281 -16.45 0.63 6.60
C PHE A 281 -15.93 1.06 7.99
N LEU A 282 -16.84 1.35 8.92
CA LEU A 282 -16.47 1.68 10.30
C LEU A 282 -15.86 0.48 11.05
N GLU A 283 -16.34 -0.74 10.79
CA GLU A 283 -15.69 -1.96 11.27
C GLU A 283 -14.25 -2.09 10.75
N LYS A 284 -14.03 -1.84 9.44
CA LYS A 284 -12.68 -1.85 8.87
C LYS A 284 -11.81 -0.71 9.42
N CYS A 285 -12.38 0.44 9.74
CA CYS A 285 -11.67 1.49 10.48
C CYS A 285 -11.24 1.02 11.88
N ALA A 286 -12.07 0.28 12.60
CA ALA A 286 -11.70 -0.30 13.88
C ALA A 286 -10.62 -1.38 13.74
N LEU A 287 -10.67 -2.19 12.67
CA LEU A 287 -9.63 -3.15 12.33
C LEU A 287 -8.27 -2.46 12.12
N MET A 288 -8.23 -1.29 11.46
CA MET A 288 -6.97 -0.55 11.27
C MET A 288 -6.34 -0.13 12.61
N LEU A 289 -7.13 0.23 13.61
CA LEU A 289 -6.61 0.52 14.96
C LEU A 289 -6.01 -0.70 15.67
N GLN A 290 -6.44 -1.90 15.30
CA GLN A 290 -5.88 -3.16 15.82
C GLN A 290 -4.61 -3.55 15.06
N ILE A 291 -4.63 -3.49 13.74
CA ILE A 291 -3.47 -3.82 12.88
C ILE A 291 -2.30 -2.87 13.17
N PHE A 292 -2.58 -1.59 13.28
CA PHE A 292 -1.60 -0.54 13.55
C PHE A 292 -1.59 -0.14 15.03
N ASP A 293 -1.81 -1.12 15.93
CA ASP A 293 -1.67 -0.88 17.37
C ASP A 293 -0.31 -0.26 17.69
N THR A 294 -0.31 0.69 18.62
CA THR A 294 0.87 1.53 18.89
C THR A 294 2.10 0.71 19.27
N ASP A 295 1.96 -0.25 20.17
CA ASP A 295 3.09 -1.05 20.65
C ASP A 295 3.59 -2.00 19.55
N THR A 296 2.68 -2.61 18.83
CA THR A 296 2.97 -3.49 17.68
C THR A 296 3.69 -2.72 16.57
N MET A 297 3.21 -1.53 16.24
CA MET A 297 3.83 -0.68 15.21
C MET A 297 5.22 -0.22 15.63
N ILE A 298 5.41 0.21 16.90
CA ILE A 298 6.73 0.62 17.41
C ILE A 298 7.70 -0.56 17.40
N ALA A 299 7.29 -1.73 17.88
CA ALA A 299 8.13 -2.93 17.86
C ALA A 299 8.59 -3.28 16.42
N ARG A 300 7.69 -3.19 15.43
CA ARG A 300 8.04 -3.43 14.04
C ARG A 300 8.96 -2.35 13.46
N ILE A 301 8.78 -1.07 13.80
CA ILE A 301 9.70 0.01 13.41
C ILE A 301 11.09 -0.25 13.99
N ASP A 302 11.18 -0.68 15.25
CA ASP A 302 12.44 -0.99 15.92
C ASP A 302 13.15 -2.17 15.25
N GLU A 303 12.44 -3.24 14.97
CA GLU A 303 12.96 -4.41 14.26
C GLU A 303 13.52 -4.02 12.89
N LEU A 304 12.68 -3.40 12.03
CA LEU A 304 13.06 -3.05 10.67
C LEU A 304 14.22 -2.06 10.60
N SER A 305 14.24 -1.08 11.52
CA SER A 305 15.33 -0.10 11.58
C SER A 305 16.61 -0.69 12.13
N ALA A 306 16.54 -1.56 13.13
CA ALA A 306 17.71 -2.24 13.69
C ALA A 306 18.40 -3.13 12.65
N ASN A 307 17.62 -3.87 11.86
CA ASN A 307 18.14 -4.77 10.81
C ASN A 307 19.03 -4.06 9.78
N ILE A 308 18.79 -2.79 9.51
CA ILE A 308 19.55 -2.04 8.48
C ILE A 308 20.47 -0.97 9.07
N LYS A 309 20.47 -0.77 10.38
CA LYS A 309 21.15 0.37 11.02
C LYS A 309 22.64 0.45 10.70
N GLU A 310 23.35 -0.65 10.79
CA GLU A 310 24.78 -0.70 10.50
C GLU A 310 25.05 -0.39 9.02
N GLU A 311 24.27 -0.98 8.13
CA GLU A 311 24.39 -0.77 6.68
C GLU A 311 23.99 0.65 6.27
N MET A 312 23.06 1.28 6.95
CA MET A 312 22.68 2.67 6.67
C MET A 312 23.82 3.66 6.86
N ALA A 313 24.77 3.38 7.74
CA ALA A 313 25.97 4.21 7.88
C ALA A 313 26.81 4.19 6.60
N TYR A 314 26.99 3.01 5.97
CA TYR A 314 27.72 2.87 4.70
C TYR A 314 26.93 3.41 3.52
N ASP A 315 25.62 3.10 3.46
CA ASP A 315 24.72 3.56 2.40
C ASP A 315 24.67 5.08 2.33
N THR A 316 24.47 5.74 3.46
CA THR A 316 24.41 7.20 3.54
C THR A 316 25.75 7.87 3.22
N ALA A 317 26.86 7.23 3.55
CA ALA A 317 28.20 7.71 3.21
C ALA A 317 28.47 7.59 1.69
N LYS A 318 28.03 6.49 1.05
CA LYS A 318 28.20 6.26 -0.37
C LYS A 318 27.36 7.19 -1.23
N TRP A 319 26.07 7.27 -0.93
CA TRP A 319 25.11 7.93 -1.82
C TRP A 319 24.85 9.39 -1.49
N GLY A 320 25.02 9.80 -0.25
CA GLY A 320 24.82 11.19 0.20
C GLY A 320 23.37 11.69 0.08
N VAL A 321 22.40 10.81 -0.18
CA VAL A 321 20.99 11.19 -0.36
C VAL A 321 20.33 11.58 0.96
N ILE A 322 20.81 11.06 2.08
CA ILE A 322 20.44 11.43 3.44
C ILE A 322 21.65 11.26 4.36
N ARG A 323 21.76 12.04 5.41
CA ARG A 323 22.76 11.80 6.46
C ARG A 323 22.26 10.78 7.46
N PHE A 324 23.13 9.95 8.02
CA PHE A 324 22.76 8.91 8.97
C PHE A 324 21.96 9.44 10.17
N VAL A 325 22.43 10.52 10.80
CA VAL A 325 21.72 11.16 11.92
C VAL A 325 20.33 11.67 11.52
N THR A 326 20.16 12.10 10.28
CA THR A 326 18.86 12.51 9.75
C THR A 326 17.95 11.32 9.55
N TRP A 327 18.49 10.18 9.10
CA TRP A 327 17.74 8.93 8.98
C TRP A 327 17.19 8.46 10.34
N GLU A 328 18.02 8.46 11.40
CA GLU A 328 17.59 8.11 12.75
C GLU A 328 16.44 9.03 13.24
N THR A 329 16.56 10.34 12.98
CA THR A 329 15.50 11.31 13.30
C THR A 329 14.20 11.02 12.54
N ARG A 330 14.29 10.55 11.29
CA ARG A 330 13.12 10.18 10.48
C ARG A 330 12.44 8.91 10.99
N VAL A 331 13.23 7.93 11.43
CA VAL A 331 12.71 6.71 12.07
C VAL A 331 11.98 7.07 13.37
N GLU A 332 12.53 8.00 14.18
CA GLU A 332 11.80 8.51 15.37
C GLU A 332 10.47 9.18 15.00
N GLY A 333 10.42 9.89 13.88
CA GLY A 333 9.16 10.45 13.36
C GLY A 333 8.07 9.40 13.06
N LEU A 334 8.44 8.17 12.65
CA LEU A 334 7.49 7.08 12.53
C LEU A 334 6.96 6.60 13.89
N ARG A 335 7.83 6.54 14.92
CA ARG A 335 7.40 6.20 16.29
C ARG A 335 6.43 7.25 16.84
N GLU A 336 6.68 8.52 16.59
CA GLU A 336 5.76 9.60 16.95
C GLU A 336 4.41 9.48 16.22
N SER A 337 4.42 9.04 14.95
CA SER A 337 3.18 8.75 14.23
C SER A 337 2.44 7.57 14.85
N ALA A 338 3.13 6.47 15.19
CA ALA A 338 2.52 5.32 15.86
C ALA A 338 1.82 5.70 17.18
N LYS A 339 2.44 6.59 17.97
CA LYS A 339 1.89 7.05 19.26
C LYS A 339 0.65 7.94 19.11
N ASN A 340 0.61 8.77 18.08
CA ASN A 340 -0.37 9.85 18.00
C ASN A 340 -1.47 9.60 16.95
N ALA A 341 -1.19 8.89 15.87
CA ALA A 341 -2.15 8.67 14.78
C ALA A 341 -3.50 8.10 15.26
N PRO A 342 -3.56 7.11 16.18
CA PRO A 342 -4.82 6.56 16.64
C PRO A 342 -5.79 7.61 17.23
N GLU A 343 -5.26 8.58 17.99
CA GLU A 343 -6.08 9.61 18.62
C GLU A 343 -6.70 10.56 17.58
N TYR A 344 -5.92 11.01 16.60
CA TYR A 344 -6.42 11.88 15.52
C TYR A 344 -7.37 11.12 14.59
N PHE A 345 -7.07 9.86 14.30
CA PHE A 345 -7.96 9.02 13.49
C PHE A 345 -9.34 8.87 14.15
N LEU A 346 -9.40 8.53 15.43
CA LEU A 346 -10.65 8.44 16.19
C LEU A 346 -11.39 9.78 16.23
N TYR A 347 -10.66 10.88 16.49
CA TYR A 347 -11.26 12.21 16.52
C TYR A 347 -11.93 12.54 15.19
N TYR A 348 -11.24 12.37 14.07
CA TYR A 348 -11.79 12.70 12.76
C TYR A 348 -12.87 11.71 12.29
N ALA A 349 -12.80 10.43 12.65
CA ALA A 349 -13.87 9.48 12.42
C ALA A 349 -15.16 9.93 13.11
N GLN A 350 -15.08 10.32 14.39
CA GLN A 350 -16.23 10.83 15.15
C GLN A 350 -16.82 12.08 14.48
N GLN A 351 -15.98 13.05 14.11
CA GLN A 351 -16.43 14.29 13.47
C GLN A 351 -17.07 14.05 12.11
N TYR A 352 -16.41 13.27 11.25
CA TYR A 352 -16.86 13.03 9.88
C TYR A 352 -18.19 12.29 9.81
N PHE A 353 -18.36 11.26 10.65
CA PHE A 353 -19.58 10.44 10.67
C PHE A 353 -20.65 10.93 11.65
N GLY A 354 -20.35 11.96 12.46
CA GLY A 354 -21.29 12.50 13.46
C GLY A 354 -21.63 11.48 14.55
N LEU A 355 -20.63 10.65 14.96
CA LEU A 355 -20.87 9.57 15.93
C LEU A 355 -20.96 10.12 17.34
N SER A 356 -21.92 9.61 18.12
CA SER A 356 -22.01 9.83 19.56
C SER A 356 -20.89 9.12 20.31
N ASP A 357 -20.60 9.53 21.53
CA ASP A 357 -19.62 8.85 22.40
C ASP A 357 -19.97 7.37 22.65
N ALA A 358 -21.26 7.03 22.67
CA ALA A 358 -21.73 5.65 22.82
C ALA A 358 -21.39 4.82 21.57
N GLU A 359 -21.67 5.34 20.38
CA GLU A 359 -21.30 4.69 19.09
C GLU A 359 -19.79 4.56 18.94
N MET A 360 -19.01 5.56 19.35
CA MET A 360 -17.54 5.46 19.34
C MET A 360 -17.07 4.30 20.23
N THR A 361 -17.67 4.15 21.41
CA THR A 361 -17.30 3.05 22.31
C THR A 361 -17.74 1.70 21.78
N GLU A 362 -18.92 1.62 21.16
CA GLU A 362 -19.43 0.39 20.54
C GLU A 362 -18.56 -0.07 19.37
N ILE A 363 -18.20 0.86 18.46
CA ILE A 363 -17.49 0.54 17.22
C ILE A 363 -15.98 0.36 17.45
N PHE A 364 -15.37 1.29 18.21
CA PHE A 364 -13.92 1.38 18.35
C PHE A 364 -13.40 0.94 19.72
N GLY A 365 -14.28 0.55 20.64
CA GLY A 365 -13.94 0.24 22.04
C GLY A 365 -13.57 1.45 22.89
N ARG A 366 -13.38 2.61 22.26
CA ARG A 366 -12.99 3.87 22.93
C ARG A 366 -13.30 5.08 22.04
N ARG A 367 -13.23 6.26 22.62
CA ARG A 367 -13.22 7.54 21.90
C ARG A 367 -11.83 8.18 21.93
N SER A 368 -11.61 9.19 21.11
CA SER A 368 -10.43 10.05 21.20
C SER A 368 -10.40 10.81 22.53
N SER A 369 -9.20 11.01 23.04
CA SER A 369 -8.94 11.92 24.17
C SER A 369 -8.84 13.39 23.73
N LEU A 370 -8.78 13.64 22.42
CA LEU A 370 -8.62 14.99 21.87
C LEU A 370 -9.93 15.78 21.97
N THR A 371 -9.82 17.04 22.41
CA THR A 371 -10.91 18.01 22.45
C THR A 371 -10.50 19.26 21.68
N GLY A 372 -11.17 19.52 20.54
CA GLY A 372 -10.94 20.75 19.77
C GLY A 372 -9.58 20.79 19.11
N VAL A 373 -9.40 20.04 18.01
CA VAL A 373 -8.21 20.15 17.15
C VAL A 373 -8.42 21.33 16.20
N SER A 374 -7.52 22.32 16.29
CA SER A 374 -7.48 23.49 15.39
C SER A 374 -6.42 23.30 14.31
#